data_8382720fe73669a7a4ce37e1c68d7e6b
#
_entry.id   8382720fe73669a7a4ce37e1c68d7e6b
#
_cell.length_a   1.000
_cell.length_b   1.000
_cell.length_c   1.000
_cell.angle_alpha   90.00
_cell.angle_beta   90.00
_cell.angle_gamma   90.00
#
_symmetry.space_group_name_H-M   'P 1'
#
loop_
_entity.id
_entity.type
_entity.pdbx_description
1 polymer ?
#
loop_
_entity_poly.entity_id
_entity_poly.type
_entity_poly.pdbx_seq_one_letter_code
_entity_poly.pdbx_strand_id
1 'polypeptide(L)'
;MIGATCPGDSAWNRSFASAEEILRVYTPGKCNDCYMVWNSAEYLLNRKGQAVDMELLLQALPELSLDNPVLTSFILKKKYERLVDHYYFLRALKDGESFDAARDGITVDMRFHHIRGLNENDYRKLTDVFSSSNAELHKLYLKKLPFLFQNNGCTEGIERIRSLIENRVAASPEKEKVMQLYKEYRPLMKGQPAPLSVLKDPEGGEHTFAEFKGKWLVVDVWATWCSSCLKKMPKFLELAKSYSDRDDIVFITLSIDRSKAKERWKKALEKHQMTGLLNLIPDLPHSSPFEDAYYVSGVPRYLIIDKEGNLVTAFAPSPGDGMDELVKQLVE
;
A
#
# COMPACT_ATOMS: atom_id res chain seq x y z
N MET A 1 -34.82 -11.08 1.23
CA MET A 1 -35.45 -10.02 0.41
C MET A 1 -34.77 -8.71 0.72
N ILE A 2 -34.35 -7.97 -0.30
CA ILE A 2 -33.71 -6.69 -0.19
C ILE A 2 -34.75 -5.63 -0.56
N GLY A 3 -35.06 -4.71 0.36
CA GLY A 3 -35.99 -3.61 0.11
C GLY A 3 -35.26 -2.44 -0.57
N ALA A 4 -35.85 -1.89 -1.63
CA ALA A 4 -35.35 -0.72 -2.32
C ALA A 4 -36.46 0.30 -2.56
N THR A 5 -36.15 1.57 -2.42
CA THR A 5 -37.04 2.67 -2.77
C THR A 5 -36.32 3.66 -3.69
N CYS A 6 -36.96 4.01 -4.80
CA CYS A 6 -36.50 5.09 -5.68
C CYS A 6 -37.70 6.01 -5.96
N PRO A 7 -37.64 7.30 -5.59
CA PRO A 7 -38.75 8.21 -5.80
C PRO A 7 -39.06 8.36 -7.29
N GLY A 8 -40.35 8.02 -7.63
CA GLY A 8 -40.87 8.19 -8.98
C GLY A 8 -40.80 6.95 -9.88
N ASP A 9 -40.20 5.85 -9.45
CA ASP A 9 -40.18 4.59 -10.23
C ASP A 9 -40.83 3.44 -9.45
N SER A 10 -42.00 2.94 -9.94
CA SER A 10 -42.73 1.87 -9.30
C SER A 10 -41.96 0.52 -9.30
N ALA A 11 -41.03 0.33 -10.23
CA ALA A 11 -40.21 -0.88 -10.29
C ALA A 11 -39.25 -0.98 -9.10
N TRP A 12 -38.85 0.15 -8.49
CA TRP A 12 -37.96 0.22 -7.35
C TRP A 12 -38.67 0.24 -5.99
N ASN A 13 -39.99 0.44 -5.95
CA ASN A 13 -40.75 0.46 -4.72
C ASN A 13 -41.27 -0.96 -4.36
N ARG A 14 -40.42 -1.96 -4.53
CA ARG A 14 -40.71 -3.36 -4.20
C ARG A 14 -39.53 -4.05 -3.52
N SER A 15 -39.76 -5.22 -2.96
CA SER A 15 -38.72 -6.10 -2.46
C SER A 15 -38.16 -6.96 -3.58
N PHE A 16 -36.86 -7.13 -3.62
CA PHE A 16 -36.14 -7.95 -4.58
C PHE A 16 -35.68 -9.27 -3.94
N ALA A 17 -35.73 -10.35 -4.69
CA ALA A 17 -35.36 -11.68 -4.21
C ALA A 17 -33.82 -11.88 -4.26
N SER A 18 -33.15 -11.21 -5.18
CA SER A 18 -31.69 -11.36 -5.37
C SER A 18 -31.04 -10.07 -5.85
N ALA A 19 -29.69 -10.04 -5.77
CA ALA A 19 -28.87 -8.96 -6.30
C ALA A 19 -28.96 -8.88 -7.82
N GLU A 20 -29.07 -10.02 -8.51
CA GLU A 20 -29.26 -10.11 -9.97
C GLU A 20 -30.57 -9.45 -10.41
N GLU A 21 -31.66 -9.65 -9.64
CA GLU A 21 -32.93 -9.03 -9.93
C GLU A 21 -32.86 -7.50 -9.84
N ILE A 22 -32.14 -6.96 -8.86
CA ILE A 22 -31.90 -5.53 -8.73
C ILE A 22 -31.16 -4.99 -9.97
N LEU A 23 -30.11 -5.66 -10.41
CA LEU A 23 -29.34 -5.22 -11.58
C LEU A 23 -30.15 -5.31 -12.89
N ARG A 24 -31.05 -6.32 -13.03
CA ARG A 24 -31.90 -6.48 -14.23
C ARG A 24 -32.96 -5.39 -14.38
N VAL A 25 -33.45 -4.82 -13.29
CA VAL A 25 -34.44 -3.74 -13.33
C VAL A 25 -33.83 -2.35 -13.30
N TYR A 26 -32.50 -2.27 -13.04
CA TYR A 26 -31.80 -1.00 -13.04
C TYR A 26 -31.76 -0.40 -14.45
N THR A 27 -32.22 0.84 -14.54
CA THR A 27 -32.11 1.63 -15.76
C THR A 27 -31.27 2.87 -15.45
N PRO A 28 -30.13 3.07 -16.13
CA PRO A 28 -29.29 4.24 -15.93
C PRO A 28 -30.07 5.56 -16.07
N GLY A 29 -29.78 6.53 -15.20
CA GLY A 29 -30.39 7.87 -15.21
C GLY A 29 -31.81 7.94 -14.64
N LYS A 30 -32.48 6.82 -14.32
CA LYS A 30 -33.82 6.82 -13.73
C LYS A 30 -33.86 6.71 -12.21
N CYS A 31 -32.78 6.23 -11.60
CA CYS A 31 -32.67 6.10 -10.15
C CYS A 31 -31.46 6.87 -9.65
N ASN A 32 -31.68 7.84 -8.76
CA ASN A 32 -30.60 8.61 -8.14
C ASN A 32 -29.95 7.87 -6.97
N ASP A 33 -30.58 6.82 -6.45
CA ASP A 33 -30.05 5.97 -5.38
C ASP A 33 -29.33 4.75 -5.95
N CYS A 34 -28.11 4.95 -6.41
CA CYS A 34 -27.26 3.88 -6.93
C CYS A 34 -26.71 2.95 -5.83
N TYR A 35 -26.94 3.24 -4.54
CA TYR A 35 -26.35 2.49 -3.43
C TYR A 35 -26.71 1.00 -3.45
N MET A 36 -27.97 0.68 -3.74
CA MET A 36 -28.40 -0.71 -3.82
C MET A 36 -27.85 -1.45 -5.03
N VAL A 37 -27.76 -0.75 -6.18
CA VAL A 37 -27.13 -1.28 -7.40
C VAL A 37 -25.67 -1.60 -7.13
N TRP A 38 -24.96 -0.72 -6.49
CA TRP A 38 -23.54 -0.91 -6.16
C TRP A 38 -23.32 -2.03 -5.14
N ASN A 39 -24.13 -2.10 -4.08
CA ASN A 39 -24.05 -3.20 -3.13
C ASN A 39 -24.36 -4.56 -3.78
N SER A 40 -25.31 -4.58 -4.72
CA SER A 40 -25.67 -5.80 -5.46
C SER A 40 -24.54 -6.23 -6.39
N ALA A 41 -23.94 -5.29 -7.12
CA ALA A 41 -22.78 -5.56 -7.96
C ALA A 41 -21.56 -6.03 -7.13
N GLU A 42 -21.26 -5.35 -6.01
CA GLU A 42 -20.19 -5.75 -5.07
C GLU A 42 -20.45 -7.15 -4.50
N TYR A 43 -21.69 -7.46 -4.11
CA TYR A 43 -22.06 -8.78 -3.61
C TYR A 43 -21.81 -9.87 -4.66
N LEU A 44 -22.24 -9.65 -5.91
CA LEU A 44 -22.05 -10.61 -6.99
C LEU A 44 -20.57 -10.81 -7.34
N LEU A 45 -19.80 -9.73 -7.38
CA LEU A 45 -18.36 -9.78 -7.64
C LEU A 45 -17.58 -10.54 -6.57
N ASN A 46 -18.02 -10.46 -5.31
CA ASN A 46 -17.35 -11.14 -4.18
C ASN A 46 -17.84 -12.58 -3.96
N ARG A 47 -18.81 -13.06 -4.70
CA ARG A 47 -19.42 -14.39 -4.54
C ARG A 47 -18.52 -15.49 -5.12
N LYS A 48 -17.85 -16.24 -4.25
CA LYS A 48 -16.96 -17.33 -4.67
C LYS A 48 -17.74 -18.56 -5.21
N GLY A 49 -17.23 -19.14 -6.30
CA GLY A 49 -17.69 -20.46 -6.79
C GLY A 49 -18.98 -20.47 -7.58
N GLN A 50 -19.55 -19.31 -7.94
CA GLN A 50 -20.74 -19.23 -8.78
C GLN A 50 -20.47 -18.40 -10.04
N ALA A 51 -21.05 -18.81 -11.17
CA ALA A 51 -21.02 -18.03 -12.38
C ALA A 51 -21.74 -16.69 -12.16
N VAL A 52 -21.12 -15.58 -12.56
CA VAL A 52 -21.72 -14.25 -12.52
C VAL A 52 -22.07 -13.84 -13.94
N ASP A 53 -23.29 -13.31 -14.10
CA ASP A 53 -23.74 -12.76 -15.38
C ASP A 53 -22.99 -11.44 -15.65
N MET A 54 -21.91 -11.55 -16.40
CA MET A 54 -21.02 -10.43 -16.75
C MET A 54 -21.73 -9.39 -17.60
N GLU A 55 -22.62 -9.82 -18.50
CA GLU A 55 -23.43 -8.93 -19.35
C GLU A 55 -24.32 -8.04 -18.48
N LEU A 56 -24.94 -8.62 -17.45
CA LEU A 56 -25.78 -7.91 -16.50
C LEU A 56 -25.01 -6.87 -15.70
N LEU A 57 -23.80 -7.20 -15.23
CA LEU A 57 -22.93 -6.26 -14.54
C LEU A 57 -22.48 -5.11 -15.45
N LEU A 58 -22.08 -5.42 -16.67
CA LEU A 58 -21.64 -4.43 -17.65
C LEU A 58 -22.77 -3.50 -18.11
N GLN A 59 -24.00 -3.96 -18.13
CA GLN A 59 -25.19 -3.13 -18.41
C GLN A 59 -25.57 -2.23 -17.25
N ALA A 60 -25.41 -2.71 -16.02
CA ALA A 60 -25.81 -1.97 -14.81
C ALA A 60 -24.80 -0.88 -14.38
N LEU A 61 -23.53 -0.98 -14.79
CA LEU A 61 -22.45 -0.11 -14.30
C LEU A 61 -21.87 0.92 -15.30
N PRO A 62 -22.42 1.18 -16.51
CA PRO A 62 -21.77 1.99 -17.54
C PRO A 62 -21.64 3.47 -17.22
N GLU A 63 -22.42 4.00 -16.30
CA GLU A 63 -22.46 5.45 -15.96
C GLU A 63 -21.90 5.77 -14.59
N LEU A 64 -20.99 4.94 -14.09
CA LEU A 64 -20.34 5.20 -12.83
C LEU A 64 -19.39 6.40 -12.96
N SER A 65 -19.74 7.54 -12.36
CA SER A 65 -18.94 8.76 -12.30
C SER A 65 -18.63 9.13 -10.86
N LEU A 66 -17.39 9.55 -10.60
CA LEU A 66 -16.96 10.08 -9.29
C LEU A 66 -17.66 11.39 -8.93
N ASP A 67 -18.25 12.07 -9.91
CA ASP A 67 -19.01 13.33 -9.75
C ASP A 67 -20.48 13.10 -9.39
N ASN A 68 -20.90 11.84 -9.16
CA ASN A 68 -22.27 11.52 -8.80
C ASN A 68 -22.64 12.21 -7.48
N PRO A 69 -23.72 13.05 -7.45
CA PRO A 69 -24.09 13.82 -6.26
C PRO A 69 -24.52 12.96 -5.05
N VAL A 70 -24.85 11.68 -5.27
CA VAL A 70 -25.17 10.74 -4.18
C VAL A 70 -23.92 10.34 -3.39
N LEU A 71 -22.70 10.54 -3.93
CA LEU A 71 -21.44 10.23 -3.26
C LEU A 71 -21.05 11.32 -2.25
N THR A 72 -21.88 11.54 -1.26
CA THR A 72 -21.70 12.64 -0.28
C THR A 72 -20.70 12.33 0.82
N SER A 73 -20.37 11.06 1.07
CA SER A 73 -19.44 10.68 2.13
C SER A 73 -18.14 10.07 1.60
N PHE A 74 -17.04 10.27 2.34
CA PHE A 74 -15.74 9.67 2.04
C PHE A 74 -15.79 8.13 1.94
N ILE A 75 -16.61 7.48 2.78
CA ILE A 75 -16.77 6.02 2.77
C ILE A 75 -17.46 5.55 1.49
N LEU A 76 -18.52 6.26 1.07
CA LEU A 76 -19.23 5.95 -0.17
C LEU A 76 -18.33 6.20 -1.39
N LYS A 77 -17.57 7.28 -1.42
CA LYS A 77 -16.58 7.54 -2.50
C LYS A 77 -15.56 6.42 -2.61
N LYS A 78 -14.99 5.93 -1.50
CA LYS A 78 -14.05 4.80 -1.52
C LYS A 78 -14.66 3.48 -1.96
N LYS A 79 -15.88 3.19 -1.54
CA LYS A 79 -16.61 2.00 -2.03
C LYS A 79 -16.86 2.09 -3.54
N TYR A 80 -17.22 3.26 -4.00
CA TYR A 80 -17.48 3.55 -5.39
C TYR A 80 -16.21 3.46 -6.27
N GLU A 81 -15.09 4.02 -5.82
CA GLU A 81 -13.80 3.88 -6.50
C GLU A 81 -13.45 2.41 -6.74
N ARG A 82 -13.68 1.54 -5.75
CA ARG A 82 -13.50 0.09 -5.90
C ARG A 82 -14.41 -0.52 -6.97
N LEU A 83 -15.68 -0.13 -6.99
CA LEU A 83 -16.63 -0.61 -7.99
C LEU A 83 -16.29 -0.14 -9.41
N VAL A 84 -15.86 1.13 -9.55
CA VAL A 84 -15.36 1.66 -10.83
C VAL A 84 -14.14 0.91 -11.29
N ASP A 85 -13.19 0.66 -10.41
CA ASP A 85 -12.01 -0.13 -10.71
C ASP A 85 -12.38 -1.55 -11.14
N HIS A 86 -13.31 -2.20 -10.44
CA HIS A 86 -13.84 -3.51 -10.80
C HIS A 86 -14.55 -3.49 -12.17
N TYR A 87 -15.34 -2.46 -12.44
CA TYR A 87 -16.01 -2.30 -13.72
C TYR A 87 -15.01 -2.19 -14.89
N TYR A 88 -14.02 -1.31 -14.77
CA TYR A 88 -13.00 -1.16 -15.82
C TYR A 88 -12.20 -2.44 -16.03
N PHE A 89 -11.90 -3.15 -14.95
CA PHE A 89 -11.25 -4.44 -15.00
C PHE A 89 -12.09 -5.49 -15.76
N LEU A 90 -13.38 -5.61 -15.43
CA LEU A 90 -14.30 -6.52 -16.08
C LEU A 90 -14.53 -6.17 -17.56
N ARG A 91 -14.60 -4.87 -17.87
CA ARG A 91 -14.70 -4.39 -19.26
C ARG A 91 -13.46 -4.75 -20.09
N ALA A 92 -12.28 -4.61 -19.49
CA ALA A 92 -11.02 -4.99 -20.13
C ALA A 92 -10.93 -6.49 -20.43
N LEU A 93 -11.60 -7.34 -19.65
CA LEU A 93 -11.63 -8.79 -19.81
C LEU A 93 -12.64 -9.27 -20.87
N LYS A 94 -13.62 -8.46 -21.22
CA LYS A 94 -14.58 -8.81 -22.29
C LYS A 94 -13.88 -9.13 -23.62
N ASP A 95 -12.63 -8.68 -23.76
CA ASP A 95 -11.84 -8.83 -24.98
C ASP A 95 -10.98 -10.13 -25.04
N GLY A 96 -11.12 -11.08 -24.12
CA GLY A 96 -10.48 -12.39 -24.31
C GLY A 96 -9.99 -13.18 -23.09
N GLU A 97 -10.21 -12.72 -21.86
CA GLU A 97 -9.77 -13.46 -20.66
C GLU A 97 -10.92 -14.12 -19.90
N SER A 98 -10.62 -15.24 -19.21
CA SER A 98 -11.61 -15.94 -18.39
C SER A 98 -11.98 -15.16 -17.13
N PHE A 99 -13.22 -15.30 -16.67
CA PHE A 99 -13.74 -14.69 -15.43
C PHE A 99 -12.88 -15.03 -14.19
N ASP A 100 -12.23 -16.20 -14.16
CA ASP A 100 -11.37 -16.60 -13.06
C ASP A 100 -10.05 -15.81 -13.04
N ALA A 101 -9.50 -15.48 -14.20
CA ALA A 101 -8.37 -14.57 -14.31
C ALA A 101 -8.74 -13.14 -13.86
N ALA A 102 -9.98 -12.71 -14.16
CA ALA A 102 -10.54 -11.46 -13.66
C ALA A 102 -10.69 -11.43 -12.15
N ARG A 103 -11.29 -12.45 -11.58
CA ARG A 103 -11.47 -12.58 -10.14
C ARG A 103 -10.13 -12.60 -9.40
N ASP A 104 -9.15 -13.29 -9.95
CA ASP A 104 -7.80 -13.33 -9.41
C ASP A 104 -7.10 -11.96 -9.50
N GLY A 105 -7.35 -11.20 -10.55
CA GLY A 105 -6.91 -9.82 -10.69
C GLY A 105 -7.56 -8.89 -9.66
N ILE A 106 -8.88 -9.02 -9.41
CA ILE A 106 -9.60 -8.30 -8.35
C ILE A 106 -9.02 -8.63 -6.97
N THR A 107 -8.62 -9.89 -6.73
CA THR A 107 -7.97 -10.29 -5.49
C THR A 107 -6.58 -9.66 -5.36
N VAL A 108 -5.83 -9.52 -6.44
CA VAL A 108 -4.59 -8.74 -6.48
C VAL A 108 -4.88 -7.29 -6.14
N ASP A 109 -5.95 -6.71 -6.67
CA ASP A 109 -6.35 -5.33 -6.41
C ASP A 109 -6.69 -5.06 -4.94
N MET A 110 -7.45 -5.92 -4.31
CA MET A 110 -7.70 -5.85 -2.87
C MET A 110 -6.40 -6.00 -2.05
N ARG A 111 -5.43 -6.77 -2.51
CA ARG A 111 -4.11 -6.89 -1.89
C ARG A 111 -3.27 -5.63 -2.09
N PHE A 112 -3.32 -4.95 -3.23
CA PHE A 112 -2.63 -3.66 -3.45
C PHE A 112 -2.99 -2.59 -2.42
N HIS A 113 -4.22 -2.61 -1.89
CA HIS A 113 -4.66 -1.66 -0.87
C HIS A 113 -4.34 -2.09 0.57
N HIS A 114 -4.02 -3.35 0.83
CA HIS A 114 -3.91 -3.89 2.18
C HIS A 114 -2.59 -4.60 2.50
N ILE A 115 -1.66 -4.78 1.53
CA ILE A 115 -0.51 -5.65 1.75
C ILE A 115 0.82 -4.92 1.66
N ARG A 116 1.59 -5.13 2.72
CA ARG A 116 3.03 -4.95 2.76
C ARG A 116 3.67 -6.18 2.09
N GLY A 117 4.09 -6.00 0.84
CA GLY A 117 4.83 -7.01 0.09
C GLY A 117 3.98 -7.77 -0.93
N LEU A 118 4.35 -7.65 -2.21
CA LEU A 118 3.87 -8.53 -3.26
C LEU A 118 4.69 -9.81 -3.26
N ASN A 119 4.01 -10.94 -3.42
CA ASN A 119 4.67 -12.22 -3.62
C ASN A 119 4.98 -12.47 -5.12
N GLU A 120 5.73 -13.52 -5.42
CA GLU A 120 6.13 -13.84 -6.80
C GLU A 120 4.93 -14.08 -7.74
N ASN A 121 3.82 -14.61 -7.23
CA ASN A 121 2.61 -14.79 -8.02
C ASN A 121 1.96 -13.45 -8.40
N ASP A 122 2.00 -12.46 -7.51
CA ASP A 122 1.49 -11.12 -7.77
C ASP A 122 2.33 -10.42 -8.85
N TYR A 123 3.66 -10.55 -8.80
CA TYR A 123 4.55 -10.03 -9.85
C TYR A 123 4.36 -10.72 -11.21
N ARG A 124 4.09 -12.03 -11.22
CA ARG A 124 3.77 -12.75 -12.45
C ARG A 124 2.50 -12.20 -13.10
N LYS A 125 1.44 -11.98 -12.32
CA LYS A 125 0.20 -11.35 -12.82
C LYS A 125 0.42 -9.95 -13.37
N LEU A 126 1.23 -9.13 -12.70
CA LEU A 126 1.63 -7.82 -13.24
C LEU A 126 2.39 -7.94 -14.55
N THR A 127 3.25 -8.95 -14.67
CA THR A 127 3.95 -9.26 -15.93
C THR A 127 2.96 -9.60 -17.04
N ASP A 128 1.96 -10.42 -16.75
CA ASP A 128 0.92 -10.80 -17.72
C ASP A 128 0.11 -9.58 -18.18
N VAL A 129 -0.30 -8.73 -17.21
CA VAL A 129 -0.98 -7.46 -17.49
C VAL A 129 -0.18 -6.59 -18.46
N PHE A 130 1.07 -6.28 -18.14
CA PHE A 130 1.88 -5.37 -18.96
C PHE A 130 2.47 -6.03 -20.22
N SER A 131 2.36 -7.36 -20.35
CA SER A 131 2.66 -8.09 -21.60
C SER A 131 1.49 -8.14 -22.55
N SER A 132 0.26 -7.93 -22.06
CA SER A 132 -0.94 -7.89 -22.88
C SER A 132 -0.97 -6.65 -23.81
N SER A 133 -1.85 -6.66 -24.81
CA SER A 133 -2.13 -5.48 -25.65
C SER A 133 -3.28 -4.60 -25.10
N ASN A 134 -3.81 -4.92 -23.94
CA ASN A 134 -4.99 -4.27 -23.38
C ASN A 134 -4.66 -2.92 -22.72
N ALA A 135 -4.91 -1.82 -23.44
CA ALA A 135 -4.59 -0.47 -22.98
C ALA A 135 -5.39 -0.03 -21.74
N GLU A 136 -6.65 -0.47 -21.60
CA GLU A 136 -7.48 -0.13 -20.42
C GLU A 136 -6.95 -0.84 -19.16
N LEU A 137 -6.53 -2.09 -19.31
CA LEU A 137 -5.91 -2.85 -18.24
C LEU A 137 -4.58 -2.20 -17.83
N HIS A 138 -3.75 -1.79 -18.77
CA HIS A 138 -2.54 -1.03 -18.49
C HIS A 138 -2.83 0.23 -17.68
N LYS A 139 -3.80 1.03 -18.11
CA LYS A 139 -4.18 2.27 -17.42
C LYS A 139 -4.64 2.04 -16.00
N LEU A 140 -5.47 1.00 -15.79
CA LEU A 140 -5.95 0.60 -14.47
C LEU A 140 -4.80 0.28 -13.51
N TYR A 141 -3.88 -0.59 -13.95
CA TYR A 141 -2.77 -1.01 -13.09
C TYR A 141 -1.72 0.10 -12.89
N LEU A 142 -1.47 0.94 -13.90
CA LEU A 142 -0.60 2.10 -13.74
C LEU A 142 -1.10 3.06 -12.64
N LYS A 143 -2.41 3.24 -12.48
CA LYS A 143 -2.98 4.05 -11.40
C LYS A 143 -2.72 3.50 -10.01
N LYS A 144 -2.49 2.19 -9.88
CA LYS A 144 -2.28 1.49 -8.60
C LYS A 144 -0.81 1.34 -8.22
N LEU A 145 0.08 1.31 -9.18
CA LEU A 145 1.52 1.18 -8.93
C LEU A 145 2.10 2.25 -7.98
N PRO A 146 1.66 3.53 -7.96
CA PRO A 146 2.12 4.50 -6.98
C PRO A 146 1.97 4.04 -5.52
N PHE A 147 0.86 3.39 -5.20
CA PHE A 147 0.63 2.84 -3.86
C PHE A 147 1.61 1.70 -3.54
N LEU A 148 1.97 0.92 -4.54
CA LEU A 148 2.95 -0.15 -4.41
C LEU A 148 4.33 0.39 -4.04
N PHE A 149 4.80 1.44 -4.71
CA PHE A 149 6.06 2.11 -4.38
C PHE A 149 6.07 2.65 -2.94
N GLN A 150 4.99 3.29 -2.52
CA GLN A 150 4.87 3.84 -1.18
C GLN A 150 4.97 2.79 -0.06
N ASN A 151 4.51 1.57 -0.32
CA ASN A 151 4.47 0.50 0.69
C ASN A 151 5.63 -0.49 0.61
N ASN A 152 6.23 -0.66 -0.56
CA ASN A 152 7.24 -1.70 -0.80
C ASN A 152 8.54 -1.15 -1.41
N GLY A 153 8.56 0.12 -1.81
CA GLY A 153 9.67 0.70 -2.56
C GLY A 153 9.82 0.10 -3.96
N CYS A 154 11.02 0.23 -4.50
CA CYS A 154 11.39 -0.40 -5.76
C CYS A 154 11.99 -1.78 -5.46
N THR A 155 11.24 -2.84 -5.80
CA THR A 155 11.68 -4.24 -5.62
C THR A 155 12.20 -4.82 -6.92
N GLU A 156 12.86 -5.98 -6.86
CA GLU A 156 13.29 -6.72 -8.06
C GLU A 156 12.09 -7.08 -8.98
N GLY A 157 10.92 -7.35 -8.37
CA GLY A 157 9.69 -7.57 -9.15
C GLY A 157 9.25 -6.33 -9.92
N ILE A 158 9.34 -5.15 -9.31
CA ILE A 158 9.07 -3.86 -9.98
C ILE A 158 10.08 -3.62 -11.10
N GLU A 159 11.36 -3.92 -10.89
CA GLU A 159 12.39 -3.80 -11.93
C GLU A 159 12.06 -4.66 -13.15
N ARG A 160 11.57 -5.89 -12.93
CA ARG A 160 11.15 -6.79 -14.03
C ARG A 160 10.01 -6.22 -14.86
N ILE A 161 8.98 -5.65 -14.23
CA ILE A 161 7.83 -5.09 -14.95
C ILE A 161 8.11 -3.71 -15.53
N ARG A 162 9.12 -2.98 -15.04
CA ARG A 162 9.51 -1.65 -15.54
C ARG A 162 9.78 -1.65 -17.05
N SER A 163 10.59 -2.61 -17.51
CA SER A 163 10.92 -2.69 -18.93
C SER A 163 9.71 -2.98 -19.83
N LEU A 164 8.75 -3.74 -19.31
CA LEU A 164 7.48 -3.97 -20.00
C LEU A 164 6.66 -2.69 -20.10
N ILE A 165 6.52 -1.96 -18.97
CA ILE A 165 5.83 -0.67 -18.95
C ILE A 165 6.50 0.31 -19.91
N GLU A 166 7.83 0.42 -19.87
CA GLU A 166 8.59 1.35 -20.70
C GLU A 166 8.39 1.07 -22.19
N ASN A 167 8.48 -0.20 -22.61
CA ASN A 167 8.56 -0.60 -24.01
C ASN A 167 7.20 -0.96 -24.63
N ARG A 168 6.21 -1.37 -23.85
CA ARG A 168 4.93 -1.89 -24.38
C ARG A 168 3.73 -1.03 -24.07
N VAL A 169 3.78 -0.24 -23.00
CA VAL A 169 2.65 0.60 -22.59
C VAL A 169 2.72 1.94 -23.31
N ALA A 170 1.60 2.37 -23.88
CA ALA A 170 1.49 3.67 -24.53
C ALA A 170 1.82 4.83 -23.58
N ALA A 171 2.32 5.93 -24.13
CA ALA A 171 2.58 7.14 -23.35
C ALA A 171 1.27 7.65 -22.72
N SER A 172 1.32 7.96 -21.43
CA SER A 172 0.20 8.51 -20.66
C SER A 172 0.72 9.19 -19.41
N PRO A 173 -0.06 10.11 -18.79
CA PRO A 173 0.31 10.73 -17.51
C PRO A 173 0.54 9.70 -16.39
N GLU A 174 -0.23 8.61 -16.38
CA GLU A 174 -0.07 7.52 -15.41
C GLU A 174 1.27 6.78 -15.61
N LYS A 175 1.66 6.50 -16.86
CA LYS A 175 2.97 5.91 -17.18
C LYS A 175 4.10 6.84 -16.72
N GLU A 176 4.04 8.11 -17.06
CA GLU A 176 5.05 9.10 -16.67
C GLU A 176 5.22 9.15 -15.14
N LYS A 177 4.10 9.20 -14.42
CA LYS A 177 4.11 9.17 -12.95
C LYS A 177 4.77 7.91 -12.39
N VAL A 178 4.45 6.74 -12.92
CA VAL A 178 5.06 5.47 -12.49
C VAL A 178 6.55 5.44 -12.78
N MET A 179 6.97 5.90 -13.97
CA MET A 179 8.39 5.96 -14.34
C MET A 179 9.17 6.99 -13.50
N GLN A 180 8.52 8.07 -13.08
CA GLN A 180 9.10 9.05 -12.17
C GLN A 180 9.28 8.43 -10.76
N LEU A 181 8.26 7.79 -10.22
CA LEU A 181 8.33 7.07 -8.94
C LEU A 181 9.42 5.99 -8.94
N TYR A 182 9.56 5.26 -10.05
CA TYR A 182 10.65 4.29 -10.19
C TYR A 182 12.03 4.96 -10.01
N LYS A 183 12.27 6.11 -10.66
CA LYS A 183 13.53 6.85 -10.51
C LYS A 183 13.76 7.31 -9.07
N GLU A 184 12.70 7.78 -8.42
CA GLU A 184 12.75 8.26 -7.03
C GLU A 184 13.04 7.12 -6.04
N TYR A 185 12.35 5.99 -6.15
CA TYR A 185 12.50 4.86 -5.21
C TYR A 185 13.68 3.92 -5.53
N ARG A 186 14.26 3.99 -6.74
CA ARG A 186 15.41 3.17 -7.13
C ARG A 186 16.63 3.28 -6.18
N PRO A 187 16.99 4.45 -5.64
CA PRO A 187 18.06 4.56 -4.66
C PRO A 187 17.81 3.80 -3.34
N LEU A 188 16.56 3.38 -3.09
CA LEU A 188 16.18 2.59 -1.90
C LEU A 188 16.10 1.08 -2.18
N MET A 189 16.56 0.62 -3.33
CA MET A 189 16.63 -0.82 -3.63
C MET A 189 17.66 -1.52 -2.77
N LYS A 190 17.46 -2.82 -2.58
CA LYS A 190 18.44 -3.72 -1.96
C LYS A 190 19.81 -3.56 -2.61
N GLY A 191 20.84 -3.48 -1.78
CA GLY A 191 22.24 -3.34 -2.19
C GLY A 191 22.67 -1.90 -2.53
N GLN A 192 21.76 -0.92 -2.54
CA GLN A 192 22.14 0.49 -2.67
C GLN A 192 22.68 1.04 -1.35
N PRO A 193 23.63 1.97 -1.36
CA PRO A 193 24.08 2.65 -0.15
C PRO A 193 22.90 3.30 0.59
N ALA A 194 22.83 3.11 1.91
CA ALA A 194 21.82 3.76 2.72
C ALA A 194 22.01 5.29 2.66
N PRO A 195 20.99 6.09 2.28
CA PRO A 195 21.10 7.54 2.22
C PRO A 195 21.54 8.12 3.56
N LEU A 196 22.49 9.04 3.51
CA LEU A 196 23.04 9.68 4.71
C LEU A 196 22.12 10.82 5.17
N SER A 197 21.89 10.87 6.47
CA SER A 197 21.21 11.97 7.14
C SER A 197 21.80 12.16 8.52
N VAL A 198 21.95 13.41 8.95
CA VAL A 198 22.35 13.74 10.31
C VAL A 198 21.12 13.66 11.21
N LEU A 199 21.22 12.87 12.25
CA LEU A 199 20.19 12.61 13.25
C LEU A 199 20.74 12.99 14.64
N LYS A 200 19.89 13.29 15.60
CA LYS A 200 20.30 13.65 16.96
C LYS A 200 19.75 12.65 17.97
N ASP A 201 20.56 12.33 18.95
CA ASP A 201 20.15 11.60 20.13
C ASP A 201 19.39 12.49 21.14
N PRO A 202 18.87 11.97 22.26
CA PRO A 202 18.20 12.76 23.29
C PRO A 202 19.08 13.83 23.91
N GLU A 203 20.38 13.63 24.01
CA GLU A 203 21.39 14.54 24.56
C GLU A 203 21.80 15.62 23.56
N GLY A 204 21.50 15.43 22.28
CA GLY A 204 21.84 16.35 21.18
C GLY A 204 23.09 15.97 20.41
N GLY A 205 23.66 14.80 20.70
CA GLY A 205 24.77 14.22 19.92
C GLY A 205 24.31 13.93 18.48
N GLU A 206 25.20 14.19 17.51
CA GLU A 206 24.92 13.96 16.10
C GLU A 206 25.37 12.57 15.68
N HIS A 207 24.52 11.89 14.93
CA HIS A 207 24.71 10.53 14.44
C HIS A 207 24.38 10.42 12.97
N THR A 208 25.07 9.52 12.27
CA THR A 208 24.72 9.07 10.93
C THR A 208 24.79 7.54 10.89
N PHE A 209 24.07 6.91 9.95
CA PHE A 209 24.18 5.45 9.82
C PHE A 209 25.58 4.98 9.43
N ALA A 210 26.42 5.86 8.83
CA ALA A 210 27.77 5.53 8.43
C ALA A 210 28.74 5.22 9.60
N GLU A 211 28.47 5.75 10.81
CA GLU A 211 29.29 5.47 12.00
C GLU A 211 29.18 4.03 12.49
N PHE A 212 28.11 3.32 12.10
CA PHE A 212 27.87 1.93 12.46
C PHE A 212 28.38 0.93 11.43
N LYS A 213 29.25 1.35 10.51
CA LYS A 213 29.84 0.44 9.52
C LYS A 213 30.51 -0.76 10.22
N GLY A 214 30.29 -1.95 9.71
CA GLY A 214 30.69 -3.21 10.33
C GLY A 214 29.59 -3.85 11.18
N LYS A 215 28.44 -3.18 11.36
CA LYS A 215 27.29 -3.68 12.12
C LYS A 215 26.03 -3.71 11.26
N TRP A 216 25.15 -4.66 11.55
CA TRP A 216 23.78 -4.65 11.06
C TRP A 216 23.00 -3.54 11.76
N LEU A 217 22.16 -2.81 11.03
CA LEU A 217 21.23 -1.85 11.62
C LEU A 217 19.80 -2.30 11.37
N VAL A 218 19.00 -2.34 12.43
CA VAL A 218 17.57 -2.58 12.38
C VAL A 218 16.88 -1.33 12.92
N VAL A 219 16.16 -0.61 12.07
CA VAL A 219 15.63 0.72 12.38
C VAL A 219 14.11 0.71 12.38
N ASP A 220 13.49 1.11 13.49
CA ASP A 220 12.05 1.41 13.60
C ASP A 220 11.83 2.91 13.44
N VAL A 221 11.25 3.32 12.32
CA VAL A 221 10.85 4.71 12.07
C VAL A 221 9.42 4.91 12.57
N TRP A 222 9.26 5.79 13.54
CA TRP A 222 8.03 5.98 14.28
C TRP A 222 7.72 7.45 14.59
N ALA A 223 6.65 7.72 15.34
CA ALA A 223 6.37 9.05 15.91
C ALA A 223 5.49 8.92 17.16
N THR A 224 5.56 9.91 18.05
CA THR A 224 4.77 9.92 19.28
C THR A 224 3.25 9.95 19.07
N TRP A 225 2.79 10.42 17.93
CA TRP A 225 1.38 10.46 17.53
C TRP A 225 0.92 9.20 16.78
N CYS A 226 1.83 8.27 16.48
CA CYS A 226 1.55 7.05 15.73
C CYS A 226 1.11 5.91 16.65
N SER A 227 -0.19 5.72 16.80
CA SER A 227 -0.74 4.68 17.68
C SER A 227 -0.39 3.25 17.24
N SER A 228 -0.30 3.01 15.92
CA SER A 228 0.11 1.71 15.36
C SER A 228 1.59 1.40 15.61
N CYS A 229 2.46 2.43 15.61
CA CYS A 229 3.87 2.28 15.98
C CYS A 229 3.99 1.85 17.44
N LEU A 230 3.32 2.58 18.35
CA LEU A 230 3.34 2.28 19.78
C LEU A 230 2.80 0.88 20.11
N LYS A 231 1.83 0.37 19.35
CA LYS A 231 1.33 -1.01 19.51
C LYS A 231 2.36 -2.08 19.08
N LYS A 232 3.25 -1.77 18.13
CA LYS A 232 4.29 -2.69 17.64
C LYS A 232 5.60 -2.57 18.42
N MET A 233 5.84 -1.45 19.09
CA MET A 233 7.07 -1.16 19.83
C MET A 233 7.47 -2.25 20.83
N PRO A 234 6.57 -2.85 21.66
CA PRO A 234 6.96 -3.92 22.56
C PRO A 234 7.60 -5.12 21.85
N LYS A 235 7.11 -5.50 20.67
CA LYS A 235 7.69 -6.59 19.87
C LYS A 235 9.06 -6.20 19.30
N PHE A 236 9.26 -4.93 18.92
CA PHE A 236 10.57 -4.44 18.47
C PHE A 236 11.60 -4.48 19.61
N LEU A 237 11.21 -4.08 20.81
CA LEU A 237 12.06 -4.13 22.01
C LEU A 237 12.41 -5.57 22.40
N GLU A 238 11.45 -6.49 22.29
CA GLU A 238 11.67 -7.92 22.54
C GLU A 238 12.68 -8.49 21.53
N LEU A 239 12.51 -8.18 20.25
CA LEU A 239 13.46 -8.56 19.20
C LEU A 239 14.85 -7.99 19.50
N ALA A 240 14.97 -6.70 19.80
CA ALA A 240 16.25 -6.07 20.15
C ALA A 240 16.92 -6.76 21.35
N LYS A 241 16.13 -7.11 22.37
CA LYS A 241 16.63 -7.80 23.56
C LYS A 241 17.19 -9.20 23.24
N SER A 242 16.62 -9.91 22.25
CA SER A 242 17.12 -11.23 21.85
C SER A 242 18.50 -11.20 21.18
N TYR A 243 18.98 -10.01 20.82
CA TYR A 243 20.32 -9.78 20.25
C TYR A 243 21.22 -8.93 21.16
N SER A 244 20.87 -8.74 22.44
CA SER A 244 21.60 -7.86 23.38
C SER A 244 23.06 -8.30 23.63
N ASP A 245 23.37 -9.57 23.46
CA ASP A 245 24.70 -10.15 23.67
C ASP A 245 25.59 -10.06 22.43
N ARG A 246 25.10 -9.45 21.36
CA ARG A 246 25.82 -9.25 20.09
C ARG A 246 26.24 -7.79 19.92
N ASP A 247 27.48 -7.60 19.51
CA ASP A 247 28.08 -6.29 19.24
C ASP A 247 28.05 -5.91 17.74
N ASP A 248 27.66 -6.85 16.88
CA ASP A 248 27.64 -6.69 15.43
C ASP A 248 26.24 -6.34 14.87
N ILE A 249 25.26 -6.05 15.74
CA ILE A 249 23.92 -5.58 15.36
C ILE A 249 23.46 -4.43 16.28
N VAL A 250 22.86 -3.39 15.71
CA VAL A 250 22.33 -2.23 16.44
C VAL A 250 20.85 -2.05 16.12
N PHE A 251 20.02 -1.97 17.15
CA PHE A 251 18.63 -1.61 17.04
C PHE A 251 18.44 -0.13 17.33
N ILE A 252 17.79 0.58 16.42
CA ILE A 252 17.60 2.03 16.46
C ILE A 252 16.11 2.34 16.42
N THR A 253 15.63 3.24 17.30
CA THR A 253 14.34 3.88 17.10
C THR A 253 14.57 5.28 16.52
N LEU A 254 13.94 5.60 15.39
CA LEU A 254 14.07 6.88 14.73
C LEU A 254 12.71 7.57 14.69
N SER A 255 12.55 8.63 15.47
CA SER A 255 11.32 9.41 15.46
C SER A 255 11.31 10.44 14.33
N ILE A 256 10.16 10.58 13.66
CA ILE A 256 9.92 11.68 12.72
C ILE A 256 9.11 12.83 13.37
N ASP A 257 9.07 12.90 14.68
CA ASP A 257 8.51 14.06 15.37
C ASP A 257 9.30 15.33 15.04
N ARG A 258 8.62 16.47 15.04
CA ARG A 258 9.24 17.77 14.78
C ARG A 258 9.93 18.31 16.03
N SER A 259 10.89 19.20 15.88
CA SER A 259 11.69 19.78 16.99
C SER A 259 10.84 20.32 18.14
N LYS A 260 9.68 20.94 17.85
CA LYS A 260 8.71 21.40 18.87
C LYS A 260 8.11 20.29 19.73
N ALA A 261 8.22 19.03 19.30
CA ALA A 261 7.72 17.86 20.03
C ALA A 261 8.84 17.08 20.74
N LYS A 262 10.09 17.57 20.74
CA LYS A 262 11.26 16.90 21.31
C LYS A 262 11.05 16.47 22.78
N GLU A 263 10.48 17.35 23.62
CA GLU A 263 10.21 17.00 25.00
C GLU A 263 9.12 15.90 25.13
N ARG A 264 8.12 15.92 24.25
CA ARG A 264 7.13 14.84 24.20
C ARG A 264 7.77 13.52 23.76
N TRP A 265 8.68 13.58 22.78
CA TRP A 265 9.44 12.42 22.34
C TRP A 265 10.29 11.83 23.48
N LYS A 266 11.06 12.63 24.20
CA LYS A 266 11.85 12.16 25.36
C LYS A 266 10.98 11.46 26.41
N LYS A 267 9.83 12.06 26.78
CA LYS A 267 8.87 11.45 27.71
C LYS A 267 8.30 10.13 27.16
N ALA A 268 8.11 10.02 25.84
CA ALA A 268 7.63 8.79 25.22
C ALA A 268 8.69 7.68 25.26
N LEU A 269 9.98 8.00 25.10
CA LEU A 269 11.08 7.04 25.26
C LEU A 269 11.08 6.38 26.63
N GLU A 270 10.95 7.19 27.70
CA GLU A 270 10.86 6.70 29.07
C GLU A 270 9.59 5.87 29.28
N LYS A 271 8.42 6.42 28.92
CA LYS A 271 7.12 5.80 29.10
C LYS A 271 7.01 4.41 28.44
N HIS A 272 7.61 4.26 27.26
CA HIS A 272 7.56 3.02 26.47
C HIS A 272 8.83 2.17 26.59
N GLN A 273 9.70 2.46 27.58
CA GLN A 273 10.90 1.67 27.92
C GLN A 273 11.91 1.53 26.75
N MET A 274 12.03 2.58 25.93
CA MET A 274 12.93 2.58 24.78
C MET A 274 14.35 3.05 25.11
N THR A 275 14.60 3.55 26.32
CA THR A 275 15.87 4.17 26.72
C THR A 275 17.09 3.24 26.66
N GLY A 276 16.87 1.93 26.55
CA GLY A 276 17.94 0.93 26.37
C GLY A 276 18.43 0.80 24.91
N LEU A 277 17.78 1.49 23.96
CA LEU A 277 18.18 1.49 22.53
C LEU A 277 18.81 2.83 22.15
N LEU A 278 19.45 2.87 21.00
CA LEU A 278 19.81 4.13 20.35
C LEU A 278 18.54 4.79 19.80
N ASN A 279 18.23 5.97 20.33
CA ASN A 279 17.04 6.74 19.99
C ASN A 279 17.43 7.98 19.23
N LEU A 280 16.94 8.15 18.00
CA LEU A 280 17.32 9.23 17.10
C LEU A 280 16.11 10.04 16.64
N ILE A 281 16.34 11.31 16.31
CA ILE A 281 15.37 12.25 15.76
C ILE A 281 16.09 13.20 14.80
N PRO A 282 15.49 13.64 13.67
CA PRO A 282 16.06 14.67 12.83
C PRO A 282 16.16 16.05 13.51
N ASP A 283 15.34 16.31 14.53
CA ASP A 283 15.29 17.55 15.32
C ASP A 283 15.08 18.82 14.46
N LEU A 284 14.23 18.73 13.45
CA LEU A 284 13.93 19.82 12.53
C LEU A 284 12.47 20.28 12.65
N PRO A 285 12.15 21.55 12.35
CA PRO A 285 10.77 22.07 12.43
C PRO A 285 9.85 21.56 11.33
N HIS A 286 10.41 21.10 10.21
CA HIS A 286 9.69 20.60 9.03
C HIS A 286 10.14 19.17 8.67
N SER A 287 9.70 18.66 7.51
CA SER A 287 10.22 17.40 6.96
C SER A 287 11.75 17.45 6.88
N SER A 288 12.37 16.32 7.15
CA SER A 288 13.81 16.21 7.25
C SER A 288 14.44 15.63 5.98
N PRO A 289 15.74 15.88 5.73
CA PRO A 289 16.46 15.18 4.69
C PRO A 289 16.35 13.66 4.77
N PHE A 290 16.17 13.09 5.98
CA PHE A 290 15.90 11.68 6.16
C PHE A 290 14.55 11.28 5.55
N GLU A 291 13.45 12.00 5.88
CA GLU A 291 12.12 11.69 5.35
C GLU A 291 12.10 11.80 3.83
N ASP A 292 12.76 12.83 3.27
CA ASP A 292 12.87 13.04 1.83
C ASP A 292 13.70 11.94 1.15
N ALA A 293 14.88 11.62 1.69
CA ALA A 293 15.79 10.62 1.11
C ALA A 293 15.24 9.19 1.16
N TYR A 294 14.45 8.86 2.20
CA TYR A 294 13.84 7.54 2.38
C TYR A 294 12.37 7.50 1.91
N TYR A 295 11.84 8.57 1.34
CA TYR A 295 10.45 8.69 0.90
C TYR A 295 9.48 8.23 1.98
N VAL A 296 9.63 8.74 3.21
CA VAL A 296 8.81 8.38 4.37
C VAL A 296 7.46 9.08 4.27
N SER A 297 6.51 8.46 3.59
CA SER A 297 5.14 8.95 3.44
C SER A 297 4.22 8.59 4.62
N GLY A 298 4.70 7.72 5.52
CA GLY A 298 3.94 7.26 6.69
C GLY A 298 4.74 6.34 7.59
N VAL A 299 4.26 6.19 8.82
CA VAL A 299 4.83 5.32 9.85
C VAL A 299 3.76 4.37 10.41
N PRO A 300 4.11 3.16 10.91
CA PRO A 300 5.49 2.67 11.10
C PRO A 300 6.18 2.30 9.78
N ARG A 301 7.50 2.50 9.72
CA ARG A 301 8.38 2.09 8.63
C ARG A 301 9.61 1.42 9.25
N TYR A 302 10.10 0.35 8.62
CA TYR A 302 11.25 -0.39 9.13
C TYR A 302 12.33 -0.49 8.06
N LEU A 303 13.60 -0.31 8.47
CA LEU A 303 14.76 -0.40 7.59
C LEU A 303 15.71 -1.46 8.14
N ILE A 304 16.40 -2.15 7.24
CA ILE A 304 17.55 -3.00 7.59
C ILE A 304 18.71 -2.61 6.69
N ILE A 305 19.87 -2.35 7.31
CA ILE A 305 21.11 -1.95 6.63
C ILE A 305 22.18 -2.98 6.99
N ASP A 306 22.96 -3.39 6.00
CA ASP A 306 24.03 -4.36 6.16
C ASP A 306 25.31 -3.76 6.76
N LYS A 307 26.32 -4.62 7.02
CA LYS A 307 27.60 -4.22 7.61
C LYS A 307 28.43 -3.30 6.70
N GLU A 308 28.18 -3.34 5.41
CA GLU A 308 28.82 -2.48 4.41
C GLU A 308 28.17 -1.09 4.34
N GLY A 309 27.01 -0.90 4.97
CA GLY A 309 26.21 0.32 4.95
C GLY A 309 25.22 0.39 3.78
N ASN A 310 24.90 -0.75 3.17
CA ASN A 310 23.93 -0.82 2.09
C ASN A 310 22.55 -1.26 2.63
N LEU A 311 21.50 -0.83 1.97
CA LEU A 311 20.14 -1.26 2.26
C LEU A 311 19.96 -2.75 1.98
N VAL A 312 19.58 -3.53 2.99
CA VAL A 312 18.94 -4.82 2.78
C VAL A 312 17.50 -4.57 2.34
N THR A 313 16.84 -3.66 3.04
CA THR A 313 15.52 -3.15 2.68
C THR A 313 15.21 -1.85 3.39
N ALA A 314 14.56 -0.92 2.69
CA ALA A 314 13.96 0.28 3.28
C ALA A 314 12.47 0.07 3.66
N PHE A 315 11.95 -1.16 3.53
CA PHE A 315 10.53 -1.54 3.69
C PHE A 315 10.42 -2.91 4.37
N ALA A 316 11.16 -3.13 5.46
CA ALA A 316 11.12 -4.39 6.18
C ALA A 316 9.72 -4.68 6.75
N PRO A 317 9.34 -5.96 6.92
CA PRO A 317 8.12 -6.32 7.62
C PRO A 317 8.14 -5.83 9.06
N SER A 318 6.97 -5.73 9.70
CA SER A 318 6.90 -5.28 11.09
C SER A 318 7.32 -6.39 12.07
N PRO A 319 7.77 -6.02 13.28
CA PRO A 319 8.07 -6.98 14.34
C PRO A 319 6.87 -7.90 14.62
N GLY A 320 7.12 -9.21 14.68
CA GLY A 320 6.12 -10.26 14.83
C GLY A 320 5.24 -10.50 13.57
N ASP A 321 5.60 -9.91 12.42
CA ASP A 321 4.95 -10.16 11.12
C ASP A 321 6.02 -10.42 10.03
N GLY A 322 7.14 -11.08 10.39
CA GLY A 322 8.21 -11.49 9.48
C GLY A 322 9.53 -10.75 9.64
N MET A 323 9.63 -9.70 10.47
CA MET A 323 10.91 -9.04 10.76
C MET A 323 11.86 -9.97 11.50
N ASP A 324 11.34 -10.70 12.48
CA ASP A 324 12.09 -11.60 13.35
C ASP A 324 12.81 -12.67 12.52
N GLU A 325 12.09 -13.31 11.61
CA GLU A 325 12.63 -14.30 10.68
C GLU A 325 13.64 -13.70 9.72
N LEU A 326 13.35 -12.50 9.21
CA LEU A 326 14.25 -11.79 8.29
C LEU A 326 15.58 -11.43 8.98
N VAL A 327 15.52 -10.83 10.17
CA VAL A 327 16.74 -10.50 10.95
C VAL A 327 17.53 -11.77 11.23
N LYS A 328 16.87 -12.84 11.69
CA LYS A 328 17.53 -14.10 11.96
C LYS A 328 18.28 -14.64 10.74
N GLN A 329 17.64 -14.68 9.58
CA GLN A 329 18.26 -15.14 8.31
C GLN A 329 19.45 -14.31 7.85
N LEU A 330 19.52 -13.03 8.24
CA LEU A 330 20.60 -12.11 7.82
C LEU A 330 21.83 -12.21 8.73
N VAL A 331 21.62 -12.51 10.02
CA VAL A 331 22.71 -12.42 11.03
C VAL A 331 23.20 -13.77 11.52
N GLU A 332 22.52 -14.86 11.21
CA GLU A 332 22.93 -16.26 11.42
C GLU A 332 23.59 -16.85 10.17
#